data_5da9d738726da2b10cffc1e2eff3eee6
#
_entry.id   5da9d738726da2b10cffc1e2eff3eee6
#
_cell.length_a   1.000
_cell.length_b   1.000
_cell.length_c   1.000
_cell.angle_alpha   90.00
_cell.angle_beta   90.00
_cell.angle_gamma   90.00
#
_symmetry.space_group_name_H-M   'P 1'
#
loop_
_entity.id
_entity.type
_entity.pdbx_description
1 polymer ?
#
loop_
_entity_poly.entity_id
_entity_poly.type
_entity_poly.pdbx_seq_one_letter_code
_entity_poly.pdbx_strand_id
1 'polypeptide(L)'
;AMALQGSRVADFFNQLQLEYSGADLSCVGLGNTPMGLAKRVTTRDIVSVYPFANTLVVLEVDETVMKKALERCAEYFTVENGEVRVSDVFLKPKVEHYNYDFFAGISCEFDLRRPVGDRVTKLLYGGAPIGGRKLTLCMSDYRASGTGGYDFYRKCRVVKRIGSEVPQMALRYLREHETVQIETRSDLSVVW
;
A
#
# COMPACT_ATOMS: atom_id res chain seq x y z
N ALA A 1 -1.96 0.00 -15.32
CA ALA A 1 -3.36 0.45 -15.23
C ALA A 1 -3.85 0.44 -13.77
N MET A 2 -3.75 -0.68 -13.02
CA MET A 2 -4.25 -0.78 -11.63
C MET A 2 -3.58 0.25 -10.70
N ALA A 3 -2.26 0.42 -10.78
CA ALA A 3 -1.55 1.38 -9.96
C ALA A 3 -1.97 2.85 -10.19
N LEU A 4 -2.47 3.19 -11.39
CA LEU A 4 -2.99 4.52 -11.71
C LEU A 4 -4.45 4.72 -11.29
N GLN A 5 -5.24 3.65 -11.30
CA GLN A 5 -6.70 3.71 -11.11
C GLN A 5 -7.13 3.33 -9.69
N GLY A 6 -6.17 2.88 -8.86
CA GLY A 6 -6.47 2.25 -7.59
C GLY A 6 -6.91 0.79 -7.74
N SER A 7 -7.11 0.12 -6.63
CA SER A 7 -7.52 -1.28 -6.58
C SER A 7 -8.50 -1.51 -5.44
N ARG A 8 -9.73 -1.91 -5.77
CA ARG A 8 -10.74 -2.28 -4.76
C ARG A 8 -10.27 -3.45 -3.86
N VAL A 9 -9.41 -4.30 -4.37
CA VAL A 9 -8.80 -5.37 -3.58
C VAL A 9 -7.80 -4.79 -2.59
N ALA A 10 -6.97 -3.83 -3.00
CA ALA A 10 -6.07 -3.13 -2.08
C ALA A 10 -6.87 -2.33 -1.03
N ASP A 11 -7.96 -1.68 -1.44
CA ASP A 11 -8.86 -0.97 -0.52
C ASP A 11 -9.43 -1.92 0.55
N PHE A 12 -9.85 -3.14 0.15
CA PHE A 12 -10.32 -4.15 1.10
C PHE A 12 -9.25 -4.53 2.13
N PHE A 13 -8.03 -4.83 1.68
CA PHE A 13 -6.95 -5.18 2.60
C PHE A 13 -6.51 -4.00 3.47
N ASN A 14 -6.49 -2.79 2.94
CA ASN A 14 -6.21 -1.59 3.72
C ASN A 14 -7.29 -1.33 4.78
N GLN A 15 -8.57 -1.50 4.42
CA GLN A 15 -9.68 -1.38 5.37
C GLN A 15 -9.54 -2.40 6.51
N LEU A 16 -9.26 -3.66 6.16
CA LEU A 16 -8.99 -4.74 7.11
C LEU A 16 -7.83 -4.39 8.05
N GLN A 17 -6.71 -3.94 7.48
CA GLN A 17 -5.51 -3.57 8.25
C GLN A 17 -5.80 -2.42 9.22
N LEU A 18 -6.52 -1.39 8.79
CA LEU A 18 -6.91 -0.26 9.64
C LEU A 18 -7.84 -0.71 10.79
N GLU A 19 -8.80 -1.58 10.52
CA GLU A 19 -9.74 -2.07 11.52
C GLU A 19 -9.05 -2.92 12.58
N TYR A 20 -8.19 -3.86 12.19
CA TYR A 20 -7.49 -4.72 13.15
C TYR A 20 -6.35 -4.01 13.89
N SER A 21 -5.71 -3.02 13.28
CA SER A 21 -4.58 -2.33 13.87
C SER A 21 -4.95 -1.12 14.71
N GLY A 22 -5.99 -0.38 14.30
CA GLY A 22 -6.33 0.94 14.82
C GLY A 22 -5.32 2.01 14.40
N ALA A 23 -4.52 1.77 13.36
CA ALA A 23 -3.54 2.73 12.87
C ALA A 23 -4.19 3.90 12.11
N ASP A 24 -3.46 5.01 12.00
CA ASP A 24 -3.90 6.18 11.22
C ASP A 24 -3.88 5.91 9.72
N LEU A 25 -2.88 5.15 9.28
CA LEU A 25 -2.58 4.85 7.88
C LEU A 25 -2.38 3.36 7.67
N SER A 26 -2.56 2.92 6.43
CA SER A 26 -2.27 1.55 6.01
C SER A 26 -1.63 1.53 4.63
N CYS A 27 -0.80 0.54 4.36
CA CYS A 27 -0.34 0.23 3.00
C CYS A 27 -0.29 -1.27 2.75
N VAL A 28 -0.54 -1.65 1.49
CA VAL A 28 -0.53 -3.05 1.05
C VAL A 28 0.04 -3.19 -0.35
N GLY A 29 0.99 -4.11 -0.51
CA GLY A 29 1.42 -4.62 -1.81
C GLY A 29 0.60 -5.86 -2.19
N LEU A 30 0.15 -5.93 -3.44
CA LEU A 30 -0.57 -7.08 -3.98
C LEU A 30 0.40 -7.99 -4.75
N GLY A 31 -0.01 -9.24 -4.98
CA GLY A 31 0.76 -10.17 -5.81
C GLY A 31 0.97 -9.65 -7.25
N ASN A 32 1.85 -10.31 -8.01
CA ASN A 32 2.18 -9.88 -9.38
C ASN A 32 1.00 -9.95 -10.36
N THR A 33 0.02 -10.80 -10.09
CA THR A 33 -1.18 -10.99 -10.91
C THR A 33 -2.42 -10.98 -10.04
N PRO A 34 -2.74 -9.85 -9.36
CA PRO A 34 -3.89 -9.81 -8.48
C PRO A 34 -5.19 -9.94 -9.29
N MET A 35 -5.98 -10.92 -8.93
CA MET A 35 -7.33 -11.10 -9.45
C MET A 35 -8.32 -10.31 -8.59
N GLY A 36 -9.46 -9.91 -9.16
CA GLY A 36 -10.54 -9.32 -8.40
C GLY A 36 -11.19 -10.35 -7.46
N LEU A 37 -11.83 -9.87 -6.41
CA LEU A 37 -12.69 -10.70 -5.57
C LEU A 37 -14.11 -10.76 -6.18
N ALA A 38 -14.66 -11.96 -6.27
CA ALA A 38 -16.03 -12.16 -6.73
C ALA A 38 -17.05 -11.70 -5.66
N LYS A 39 -18.32 -11.56 -6.04
CA LYS A 39 -19.41 -11.24 -5.11
C LYS A 39 -19.53 -12.27 -3.96
N ARG A 40 -19.25 -13.54 -4.26
CA ARG A 40 -19.08 -14.61 -3.27
C ARG A 40 -17.60 -14.95 -3.19
N VAL A 41 -16.97 -14.59 -2.08
CA VAL A 41 -15.54 -14.80 -1.87
C VAL A 41 -15.30 -16.15 -1.22
N THR A 42 -14.38 -16.93 -1.78
CA THR A 42 -13.93 -18.22 -1.22
C THR A 42 -12.54 -18.09 -0.60
N THR A 43 -12.15 -19.09 0.20
CA THR A 43 -10.79 -19.17 0.73
C THR A 43 -9.73 -19.14 -0.38
N ARG A 44 -10.01 -19.82 -1.51
CA ARG A 44 -9.11 -19.83 -2.69
C ARG A 44 -8.92 -18.42 -3.25
N ASP A 45 -9.98 -17.62 -3.33
CA ASP A 45 -9.90 -16.27 -3.86
C ASP A 45 -8.97 -15.41 -3.00
N ILE A 46 -9.12 -15.46 -1.67
CA ILE A 46 -8.24 -14.73 -0.74
C ILE A 46 -6.78 -15.15 -0.89
N VAL A 47 -6.49 -16.45 -0.90
CA VAL A 47 -5.12 -16.95 -1.04
C VAL A 47 -4.53 -16.62 -2.43
N SER A 48 -5.35 -16.60 -3.48
CA SER A 48 -4.90 -16.25 -4.83
C SER A 48 -4.56 -14.76 -4.95
N VAL A 49 -5.29 -13.89 -4.24
CA VAL A 49 -5.07 -12.44 -4.27
C VAL A 49 -3.93 -12.02 -3.33
N TYR A 50 -3.84 -12.66 -2.17
CA TYR A 50 -2.81 -12.40 -1.17
C TYR A 50 -2.11 -13.71 -0.78
N PRO A 51 -1.13 -14.18 -1.58
CA PRO A 51 -0.49 -15.48 -1.40
C PRO A 51 0.61 -15.49 -0.32
N PHE A 52 0.74 -14.43 0.46
CA PHE A 52 1.82 -14.25 1.42
C PHE A 52 1.38 -14.60 2.83
N ALA A 53 2.20 -15.37 3.54
CA ALA A 53 2.00 -15.68 4.96
C ALA A 53 2.54 -14.57 5.88
N ASN A 54 2.22 -13.30 5.54
CA ASN A 54 2.68 -12.14 6.29
C ASN A 54 1.77 -11.86 7.48
N THR A 55 2.37 -11.39 8.57
CA THR A 55 1.69 -10.79 9.71
C THR A 55 1.69 -9.26 9.59
N LEU A 56 1.06 -8.54 10.53
CA LEU A 56 1.00 -7.09 10.48
C LEU A 56 1.92 -6.44 11.54
N VAL A 57 2.50 -5.33 11.14
CA VAL A 57 3.31 -4.45 11.98
C VAL A 57 2.80 -3.03 11.83
N VAL A 58 2.71 -2.32 12.95
CA VAL A 58 2.41 -0.89 13.00
C VAL A 58 3.69 -0.14 13.36
N LEU A 59 4.11 0.76 12.49
CA LEU A 59 5.26 1.63 12.68
C LEU A 59 4.82 3.06 12.99
N GLU A 60 5.59 3.76 13.82
CA GLU A 60 5.49 5.22 13.93
C GLU A 60 6.25 5.86 12.77
N VAL A 61 5.59 6.74 12.05
CA VAL A 61 6.12 7.42 10.86
C VAL A 61 5.91 8.93 10.96
N ASP A 62 6.75 9.67 10.25
CA ASP A 62 6.61 11.11 10.05
C ASP A 62 6.53 11.46 8.56
N GLU A 63 6.40 12.74 8.26
CA GLU A 63 6.31 13.23 6.88
C GLU A 63 7.51 12.81 6.02
N THR A 64 8.71 12.81 6.60
CA THR A 64 9.93 12.40 5.89
C THR A 64 9.90 10.93 5.48
N VAL A 65 9.48 10.05 6.39
CA VAL A 65 9.33 8.61 6.11
C VAL A 65 8.23 8.38 5.10
N MET A 66 7.08 9.05 5.24
CA MET A 66 5.96 8.94 4.31
C MET A 66 6.35 9.43 2.91
N LYS A 67 7.05 10.56 2.80
CA LYS A 67 7.53 11.05 1.51
C LYS A 67 8.45 10.04 0.84
N LYS A 68 9.41 9.46 1.55
CA LYS A 68 10.29 8.40 1.01
C LYS A 68 9.51 7.19 0.51
N ALA A 69 8.49 6.76 1.25
CA ALA A 69 7.66 5.63 0.87
C ALA A 69 6.87 5.90 -0.42
N LEU A 70 6.30 7.09 -0.54
CA LEU A 70 5.56 7.51 -1.72
C LEU A 70 6.49 7.76 -2.93
N GLU A 71 7.69 8.29 -2.72
CA GLU A 71 8.70 8.41 -3.79
C GLU A 71 9.09 7.03 -4.32
N ARG A 72 9.24 6.02 -3.45
CA ARG A 72 9.47 4.62 -3.89
C ARG A 72 8.29 4.09 -4.71
N CYS A 73 7.05 4.44 -4.36
CA CYS A 73 5.88 4.11 -5.17
C CYS A 73 5.85 4.88 -6.49
N ALA A 74 6.22 6.17 -6.49
CA ALA A 74 6.27 6.98 -7.70
C ALA A 74 7.33 6.50 -8.69
N GLU A 75 8.40 5.85 -8.22
CA GLU A 75 9.43 5.21 -9.05
C GLU A 75 8.87 4.04 -9.89
N TYR A 76 7.71 3.48 -9.48
CA TYR A 76 7.03 2.42 -10.23
C TYR A 76 6.63 2.85 -11.65
N PHE A 77 6.47 4.13 -11.87
CA PHE A 77 6.03 4.69 -13.14
C PHE A 77 7.19 5.26 -13.95
N THR A 78 7.13 5.02 -15.26
CA THR A 78 7.94 5.73 -16.27
C THR A 78 7.02 6.27 -17.35
N VAL A 79 7.45 7.33 -18.05
CA VAL A 79 6.71 7.90 -19.17
C VAL A 79 7.52 7.65 -20.44
N GLU A 80 6.94 6.94 -21.40
CA GLU A 80 7.54 6.63 -22.70
C GLU A 80 6.57 6.99 -23.82
N ASN A 81 6.97 7.84 -24.74
CA ASN A 81 6.13 8.31 -25.85
C ASN A 81 4.79 8.92 -25.40
N GLY A 82 4.77 9.60 -24.24
CA GLY A 82 3.56 10.20 -23.65
C GLY A 82 2.65 9.22 -22.91
N GLU A 83 3.01 7.94 -22.85
CA GLU A 83 2.25 6.91 -22.12
C GLU A 83 2.95 6.52 -20.82
N VAL A 84 2.16 6.32 -19.77
CA VAL A 84 2.67 5.80 -18.49
C VAL A 84 2.83 4.30 -18.58
N ARG A 85 4.04 3.83 -18.23
CA ARG A 85 4.43 2.42 -18.18
C ARG A 85 5.01 2.06 -16.81
N VAL A 86 5.19 0.77 -16.56
CA VAL A 86 5.90 0.29 -15.37
C VAL A 86 7.40 0.43 -15.60
N SER A 87 8.09 0.98 -14.62
CA SER A 87 9.55 1.14 -14.63
C SER A 87 10.27 -0.23 -14.62
N ASP A 88 11.35 -0.32 -15.36
CA ASP A 88 12.23 -1.50 -15.39
C ASP A 88 12.77 -1.92 -14.02
N VAL A 89 12.87 -0.99 -13.07
CA VAL A 89 13.26 -1.27 -11.67
C VAL A 89 12.33 -2.29 -10.99
N PHE A 90 11.08 -2.37 -11.43
CA PHE A 90 10.08 -3.33 -10.92
C PHE A 90 9.87 -4.54 -11.84
N LEU A 91 10.53 -4.57 -13.00
CA LEU A 91 10.39 -5.63 -13.98
C LEU A 91 11.64 -6.48 -14.13
N LYS A 92 12.82 -5.94 -13.84
CA LYS A 92 14.12 -6.57 -14.07
C LYS A 92 14.95 -6.64 -12.79
N PRO A 93 15.72 -7.72 -12.57
CA PRO A 93 15.77 -8.97 -13.35
C PRO A 93 14.54 -9.87 -13.15
N LYS A 94 13.64 -9.51 -12.23
CA LYS A 94 12.43 -10.26 -11.86
C LYS A 94 11.26 -9.30 -11.74
N VAL A 95 10.07 -9.76 -12.13
CA VAL A 95 8.82 -8.98 -11.96
C VAL A 95 8.45 -8.90 -10.47
N GLU A 96 8.34 -7.68 -9.96
CA GLU A 96 8.13 -7.39 -8.54
C GLU A 96 7.04 -6.32 -8.32
N HIS A 97 5.88 -6.46 -8.98
CA HIS A 97 4.75 -5.55 -8.78
C HIS A 97 4.31 -5.46 -7.31
N TYR A 98 4.53 -6.52 -6.52
CA TYR A 98 4.26 -6.56 -5.08
C TYR A 98 5.10 -5.55 -4.24
N ASN A 99 6.10 -4.93 -4.84
CA ASN A 99 6.86 -3.85 -4.21
C ASN A 99 6.26 -2.45 -4.45
N TYR A 100 5.16 -2.35 -5.20
CA TYR A 100 4.31 -1.16 -5.22
C TYR A 100 3.25 -1.26 -4.13
N ASP A 101 3.18 -0.28 -3.25
CA ASP A 101 2.21 -0.25 -2.16
C ASP A 101 1.04 0.70 -2.47
N PHE A 102 -0.17 0.22 -2.22
CA PHE A 102 -1.39 1.02 -2.20
C PHE A 102 -1.60 1.57 -0.80
N PHE A 103 -1.64 2.89 -0.66
CA PHE A 103 -1.83 3.55 0.63
C PHE A 103 -3.28 3.90 0.89
N ALA A 104 -3.69 3.89 2.16
CA ALA A 104 -4.97 4.39 2.64
C ALA A 104 -4.77 5.36 3.81
N GLY A 105 -5.65 6.37 3.89
CA GLY A 105 -5.66 7.37 4.93
C GLY A 105 -4.89 8.65 4.59
N ILE A 106 -4.26 8.72 3.41
CA ILE A 106 -3.56 9.93 2.93
C ILE A 106 -4.06 10.35 1.55
N SER A 107 -3.93 11.65 1.25
CA SER A 107 -4.03 12.21 -0.10
C SER A 107 -2.65 12.53 -0.62
N CYS A 108 -2.30 12.06 -1.81
CA CYS A 108 -1.00 12.32 -2.42
C CYS A 108 -1.10 12.52 -3.94
N GLU A 109 -0.09 13.21 -4.48
CA GLU A 109 0.05 13.44 -5.91
C GLU A 109 1.46 13.10 -6.36
N PHE A 110 1.57 12.37 -7.47
CA PHE A 110 2.82 12.11 -8.17
C PHE A 110 2.86 12.91 -9.48
N ASP A 111 3.88 13.75 -9.65
CA ASP A 111 4.18 14.42 -10.91
C ASP A 111 5.33 13.69 -11.61
N LEU A 112 5.01 12.86 -12.59
CA LEU A 112 5.98 12.03 -13.32
C LEU A 112 6.88 12.81 -14.27
N ARG A 113 6.60 14.10 -14.52
CA ARG A 113 7.45 15.01 -15.28
C ARG A 113 8.72 15.39 -14.50
N ARG A 114 8.66 15.19 -13.18
CA ARG A 114 9.79 15.44 -12.27
C ARG A 114 10.73 14.24 -12.22
N PRO A 115 12.00 14.45 -11.85
CA PRO A 115 12.95 13.35 -11.71
C PRO A 115 12.52 12.35 -10.60
N VAL A 116 12.89 11.09 -10.75
CA VAL A 116 12.71 10.06 -9.72
C VAL A 116 13.33 10.54 -8.40
N GLY A 117 12.59 10.38 -7.31
CA GLY A 117 12.98 10.83 -5.97
C GLY A 117 12.50 12.25 -5.62
N ASP A 118 11.84 12.96 -6.56
CA ASP A 118 11.23 14.29 -6.35
C ASP A 118 9.85 14.41 -7.04
N ARG A 119 9.11 13.31 -7.08
CA ARG A 119 7.81 13.21 -7.77
C ARG A 119 6.61 13.46 -6.89
N VAL A 120 6.76 13.35 -5.57
CA VAL A 120 5.68 13.57 -4.60
C VAL A 120 5.49 15.08 -4.41
N THR A 121 4.46 15.64 -5.03
CA THR A 121 4.14 17.08 -4.99
C THR A 121 3.08 17.44 -3.97
N LYS A 122 2.29 16.44 -3.52
CA LYS A 122 1.26 16.60 -2.49
C LYS A 122 1.31 15.43 -1.53
N LEU A 123 1.23 15.73 -0.22
CA LEU A 123 1.14 14.74 0.85
C LEU A 123 0.32 15.32 2.01
N LEU A 124 -0.92 14.86 2.15
CA LEU A 124 -1.85 15.37 3.15
C LEU A 124 -2.43 14.23 3.99
N TYR A 125 -2.63 14.49 5.28
CA TYR A 125 -3.38 13.67 6.21
C TYR A 125 -4.53 14.47 6.81
N GLY A 126 -5.78 13.97 6.66
CA GLY A 126 -6.97 14.72 7.10
C GLY A 126 -7.12 16.09 6.41
N GLY A 127 -6.70 16.22 5.14
CA GLY A 127 -6.78 17.45 4.36
C GLY A 127 -5.69 18.48 4.65
N ALA A 128 -4.72 18.21 5.54
CA ALA A 128 -3.64 19.11 5.91
C ALA A 128 -2.26 18.44 5.80
N PRO A 129 -1.17 19.20 5.59
CA PRO A 129 0.19 18.65 5.64
C PRO A 129 0.43 17.89 6.94
N ILE A 130 1.23 16.81 6.87
CA ILE A 130 1.59 16.03 8.07
C ILE A 130 2.39 16.91 9.04
N GLY A 131 3.35 17.67 8.52
CA GLY A 131 4.19 18.56 9.32
C GLY A 131 4.97 17.78 10.39
N GLY A 132 5.04 18.32 11.61
CA GLY A 132 5.73 17.68 12.74
C GLY A 132 4.97 16.54 13.43
N ARG A 133 3.79 16.14 12.93
CA ARG A 133 2.99 15.07 13.54
C ARG A 133 3.66 13.71 13.35
N LYS A 134 3.49 12.85 14.34
CA LYS A 134 3.80 11.42 14.24
C LYS A 134 2.47 10.69 13.98
N LEU A 135 2.48 9.82 12.99
CA LEU A 135 1.35 8.98 12.60
C LEU A 135 1.74 7.51 12.77
N THR A 136 0.74 6.65 12.80
CA THR A 136 0.93 5.20 12.81
C THR A 136 0.56 4.61 11.44
N LEU A 137 1.44 3.75 10.90
CA LEU A 137 1.28 3.11 9.61
C LEU A 137 1.28 1.59 9.78
N CYS A 138 0.17 0.94 9.41
CA CYS A 138 0.03 -0.51 9.37
C CYS A 138 0.51 -1.06 8.03
N MET A 139 1.31 -2.10 8.07
CA MET A 139 1.84 -2.81 6.90
C MET A 139 2.15 -4.27 7.22
N SER A 140 2.50 -5.05 6.21
CA SER A 140 3.04 -6.40 6.42
C SER A 140 4.40 -6.37 7.12
N ASP A 141 4.72 -7.42 7.88
CA ASP A 141 6.05 -7.62 8.47
C ASP A 141 7.15 -7.67 7.40
N TYR A 142 6.86 -8.22 6.23
CA TYR A 142 7.75 -8.17 5.07
C TYR A 142 8.11 -6.72 4.69
N ARG A 143 7.13 -5.84 4.58
CA ARG A 143 7.36 -4.43 4.24
C ARG A 143 8.08 -3.69 5.38
N ALA A 144 7.69 -3.92 6.63
CA ALA A 144 8.31 -3.32 7.80
C ALA A 144 9.79 -3.73 7.97
N SER A 145 10.19 -4.87 7.43
CA SER A 145 11.60 -5.30 7.40
C SER A 145 12.47 -4.49 6.42
N GLY A 146 11.87 -3.58 5.64
CA GLY A 146 12.56 -2.71 4.69
C GLY A 146 12.83 -3.32 3.32
N THR A 147 12.26 -4.49 3.03
CA THR A 147 12.41 -5.15 1.72
C THR A 147 11.72 -4.37 0.61
N GLY A 148 12.18 -4.57 -0.63
CA GLY A 148 11.60 -3.95 -1.82
C GLY A 148 11.93 -2.47 -2.01
N GLY A 149 13.00 -1.97 -1.39
CA GLY A 149 13.45 -0.59 -1.49
C GLY A 149 12.90 0.34 -0.40
N TYR A 150 12.39 -0.23 0.71
CA TYR A 150 11.84 0.51 1.85
C TYR A 150 12.74 0.44 3.09
N ASP A 151 14.06 0.44 2.92
CA ASP A 151 15.06 0.30 4.00
C ASP A 151 14.87 1.29 5.16
N PHE A 152 14.32 2.46 4.89
CA PHE A 152 14.05 3.49 5.89
C PHE A 152 13.05 3.04 6.96
N TYR A 153 12.18 2.07 6.70
CA TYR A 153 11.26 1.51 7.70
C TYR A 153 11.97 0.79 8.84
N ARG A 154 13.18 0.26 8.61
CA ARG A 154 13.98 -0.41 9.66
C ARG A 154 14.33 0.49 10.84
N LYS A 155 14.35 1.82 10.61
CA LYS A 155 14.68 2.82 11.63
C LYS A 155 13.45 3.35 12.37
N CYS A 156 12.24 2.96 11.92
CA CYS A 156 11.00 3.40 12.54
C CYS A 156 10.72 2.61 13.82
N ARG A 157 10.14 3.28 14.79
CA ARG A 157 9.70 2.63 16.03
C ARG A 157 8.52 1.71 15.75
N VAL A 158 8.63 0.46 16.18
CA VAL A 158 7.51 -0.48 16.15
C VAL A 158 6.55 -0.15 17.29
N VAL A 159 5.30 0.16 16.95
CA VAL A 159 4.23 0.48 17.91
C VAL A 159 3.49 -0.79 18.31
N LYS A 160 3.19 -1.67 17.33
CA LYS A 160 2.38 -2.86 17.55
C LYS A 160 2.76 -3.97 16.55
N ARG A 161 2.63 -5.22 16.99
CA ARG A 161 2.68 -6.40 16.12
C ARG A 161 1.40 -7.19 16.27
N ILE A 162 0.86 -7.69 15.15
CA ILE A 162 -0.35 -8.52 15.11
C ILE A 162 0.06 -9.84 14.48
N GLY A 163 0.10 -10.91 15.28
CA GLY A 163 0.68 -12.19 14.91
C GLY A 163 -0.19 -13.08 14.02
N SER A 164 -1.43 -12.68 13.71
CA SER A 164 -2.27 -13.40 12.76
C SER A 164 -1.84 -13.10 11.33
N GLU A 165 -1.82 -14.11 10.46
CA GLU A 165 -1.55 -13.93 9.05
C GLU A 165 -2.68 -13.17 8.35
N VAL A 166 -2.32 -12.30 7.42
CA VAL A 166 -3.27 -11.44 6.70
C VAL A 166 -4.38 -12.24 5.99
N PRO A 167 -4.09 -13.37 5.27
CA PRO A 167 -5.16 -14.17 4.67
C PRO A 167 -6.14 -14.75 5.71
N GLN A 168 -5.64 -15.18 6.87
CA GLN A 168 -6.48 -15.71 7.95
C GLN A 168 -7.37 -14.60 8.55
N MET A 169 -6.83 -13.40 8.72
CA MET A 169 -7.59 -12.23 9.17
C MET A 169 -8.69 -11.88 8.18
N ALA A 170 -8.38 -11.89 6.87
CA ALA A 170 -9.36 -11.63 5.82
C ALA A 170 -10.49 -12.67 5.81
N LEU A 171 -10.17 -13.95 5.97
CA LEU A 171 -11.17 -15.01 6.04
C LEU A 171 -12.04 -14.91 7.28
N ARG A 172 -11.47 -14.54 8.43
CA ARG A 172 -12.23 -14.29 9.66
C ARG A 172 -13.18 -13.12 9.47
N TYR A 173 -12.68 -12.01 8.97
CA TYR A 173 -13.44 -10.79 8.70
C TYR A 173 -14.66 -11.07 7.81
N LEU A 174 -14.46 -11.80 6.71
CA LEU A 174 -15.53 -12.18 5.78
C LEU A 174 -16.55 -13.17 6.37
N ARG A 175 -16.18 -13.97 7.39
CA ARG A 175 -17.12 -14.83 8.11
C ARG A 175 -17.97 -14.07 9.13
N GLU A 176 -17.41 -13.03 9.70
CA GLU A 176 -18.07 -12.19 10.71
C GLU A 176 -19.01 -11.14 10.08
N HIS A 177 -18.89 -10.90 8.76
CA HIS A 177 -19.67 -9.91 8.03
C HIS A 177 -20.35 -10.56 6.83
N GLU A 178 -21.70 -10.62 6.85
CA GLU A 178 -22.49 -11.15 5.72
C GLU A 178 -22.26 -10.37 4.42
N THR A 179 -22.03 -9.07 4.55
CA THR A 179 -21.74 -8.16 3.44
C THR A 179 -20.67 -7.17 3.84
N VAL A 180 -19.63 -7.06 3.04
CA VAL A 180 -18.56 -6.08 3.22
C VAL A 180 -18.69 -4.99 2.16
N GLN A 181 -18.88 -3.76 2.60
CA GLN A 181 -18.75 -2.58 1.74
C GLN A 181 -17.30 -2.12 1.78
N ILE A 182 -16.68 -2.05 0.61
CA ILE A 182 -15.30 -1.59 0.48
C ILE A 182 -15.32 -0.07 0.28
N GLU A 183 -14.72 0.65 1.23
CA GLU A 183 -14.50 2.09 1.15
C GLU A 183 -13.16 2.37 0.46
N THR A 184 -13.17 3.25 -0.53
CA THR A 184 -11.93 3.77 -1.10
C THR A 184 -11.39 4.85 -0.17
N ARG A 185 -10.27 4.56 0.49
CA ARG A 185 -9.56 5.48 1.39
C ARG A 185 -8.22 5.94 0.81
N SER A 186 -7.99 5.63 -0.44
CA SER A 186 -6.83 6.08 -1.22
C SER A 186 -7.24 7.30 -2.05
N ASP A 187 -6.46 8.36 -1.97
CA ASP A 187 -6.61 9.56 -2.79
C ASP A 187 -5.25 9.85 -3.43
N LEU A 188 -4.96 9.13 -4.51
CA LEU A 188 -3.75 9.29 -5.32
C LEU A 188 -4.11 9.91 -6.66
N SER A 189 -3.50 11.04 -6.99
CA SER A 189 -3.47 11.59 -8.34
C SER A 189 -2.09 11.42 -8.97
N VAL A 190 -2.06 11.17 -10.28
CA VAL A 190 -0.81 11.04 -11.05
C VAL A 190 -0.89 11.96 -12.26
N VAL A 191 0.12 12.81 -12.42
CA VAL A 191 0.26 13.79 -13.51
C VAL A 191 1.48 13.41 -14.36
N TRP A 192 1.34 13.43 -15.71
CA TRP A 192 2.42 13.12 -16.65
C TRP A 192 2.32 13.90 -17.97
#